data_0e7d188cddfc65cc0d8e99ac19566125
#
_entry.id   0e7d188cddfc65cc0d8e99ac19566125
#
_cell.length_a   1.000
_cell.length_b   1.000
_cell.length_c   1.000
_cell.angle_alpha   90.00
_cell.angle_beta   90.00
_cell.angle_gamma   90.00
#
_symmetry.space_group_name_H-M   'P 1'
#
loop_
_entity.id
_entity.type
_entity.pdbx_description
1 polymer ?
#
loop_
_entity_poly.entity_id
_entity_poly.type
_entity_poly.pdbx_seq_one_letter_code
_entity_poly.pdbx_strand_id
1 'polypeptide(L)'
;MELKINEFKAELADIQAKLADPSIYSDSAYPKLAKRQSFLENTINLYNSLKELKKQLEQAQDLSLKDDELAELAQSEAIDLSEQIAAKQSELNEALTPKDPNDERNCIIEIRAGAGGDESSLFAGDLYKMYVRYAELNNYKVELINEIPSEAGGFKEISFKINTDGAYGVYKYEAGV
;
A
#
# COMPACT_ATOMS: atom_id res chain seq x y z
N MET A 1 -7.41 14.42 -14.53
CA MET A 1 -7.76 13.07 -14.02
C MET A 1 -8.38 12.19 -15.11
N GLU A 2 -9.41 12.64 -15.82
CA GLU A 2 -10.06 11.87 -16.91
C GLU A 2 -9.11 11.37 -18.00
N LEU A 3 -8.17 12.20 -18.47
CA LEU A 3 -7.16 11.80 -19.45
C LEU A 3 -6.36 10.59 -18.98
N LYS A 4 -5.88 10.60 -17.74
CA LYS A 4 -5.11 9.50 -17.15
C LYS A 4 -5.93 8.20 -17.03
N ILE A 5 -7.21 8.32 -16.72
CA ILE A 5 -8.11 7.15 -16.66
C ILE A 5 -8.37 6.56 -18.04
N ASN A 6 -8.46 7.38 -19.08
CA ASN A 6 -8.59 6.89 -20.45
C ASN A 6 -7.32 6.15 -20.92
N GLU A 7 -6.12 6.66 -20.56
CA GLU A 7 -4.87 5.94 -20.78
C GLU A 7 -4.85 4.60 -20.05
N PHE A 8 -5.30 4.54 -18.79
CA PHE A 8 -5.40 3.29 -18.04
C PHE A 8 -6.38 2.29 -18.65
N LYS A 9 -7.49 2.75 -19.20
CA LYS A 9 -8.44 1.87 -19.91
C LYS A 9 -7.84 1.29 -21.19
N ALA A 10 -7.09 2.08 -21.94
CA ALA A 10 -6.39 1.61 -23.12
C ALA A 10 -5.31 0.58 -22.75
N GLU A 11 -4.50 0.89 -21.74
CA GLU A 11 -3.47 -0.02 -21.23
C GLU A 11 -4.09 -1.34 -20.72
N LEU A 12 -5.22 -1.27 -20.01
CA LEU A 12 -5.93 -2.45 -19.53
C LEU A 12 -6.38 -3.35 -20.68
N ALA A 13 -6.94 -2.76 -21.74
CA ALA A 13 -7.34 -3.52 -22.93
C ALA A 13 -6.16 -4.23 -23.58
N ASP A 14 -5.01 -3.57 -23.70
CA ASP A 14 -3.78 -4.17 -24.23
C ASP A 14 -3.26 -5.32 -23.38
N ILE A 15 -3.30 -5.16 -22.04
CA ILE A 15 -2.89 -6.22 -21.11
C ILE A 15 -3.85 -7.41 -21.19
N GLN A 16 -5.15 -7.16 -21.21
CA GLN A 16 -6.16 -8.22 -21.34
C GLN A 16 -6.00 -9.01 -22.64
N ALA A 17 -5.70 -8.32 -23.75
CA ALA A 17 -5.42 -8.98 -25.02
C ALA A 17 -4.17 -9.89 -24.93
N LYS A 18 -3.11 -9.45 -24.24
CA LYS A 18 -1.91 -10.27 -24.03
C LYS A 18 -2.17 -11.47 -23.12
N LEU A 19 -2.94 -11.28 -22.04
CA LEU A 19 -3.28 -12.33 -21.10
C LEU A 19 -4.30 -13.36 -21.67
N ALA A 20 -4.98 -13.03 -22.75
CA ALA A 20 -5.86 -13.96 -23.46
C ALA A 20 -5.09 -15.05 -24.24
N ASP A 21 -3.78 -14.86 -24.49
CA ASP A 21 -2.94 -15.87 -25.11
C ASP A 21 -2.49 -16.90 -24.05
N PRO A 22 -2.84 -18.19 -24.18
CA PRO A 22 -2.45 -19.22 -23.22
C PRO A 22 -0.92 -19.37 -23.05
N SER A 23 -0.12 -18.98 -24.02
CA SER A 23 1.34 -19.07 -23.96
C SER A 23 1.95 -18.17 -22.89
N ILE A 24 1.28 -17.09 -22.51
CA ILE A 24 1.75 -16.11 -21.53
C ILE A 24 1.92 -16.71 -20.12
N TYR A 25 1.17 -17.75 -19.76
CA TYR A 25 1.25 -18.37 -18.44
C TYR A 25 2.62 -18.98 -18.14
N SER A 26 3.39 -19.32 -19.17
CA SER A 26 4.77 -19.83 -19.06
C SER A 26 5.81 -18.71 -19.12
N ASP A 27 5.41 -17.48 -19.39
CA ASP A 27 6.30 -16.33 -19.51
C ASP A 27 6.58 -15.71 -18.12
N SER A 28 7.81 -15.34 -17.88
CA SER A 28 8.25 -14.60 -16.69
C SER A 28 7.57 -13.23 -16.53
N ALA A 29 6.99 -12.70 -17.59
CA ALA A 29 6.25 -11.44 -17.60
C ALA A 29 4.81 -11.59 -17.03
N TYR A 30 4.25 -12.81 -16.98
CA TYR A 30 2.88 -13.05 -16.54
C TYR A 30 2.54 -12.44 -15.17
N PRO A 31 3.34 -12.65 -14.10
CA PRO A 31 3.01 -12.10 -12.78
C PRO A 31 2.96 -10.57 -12.78
N LYS A 32 3.84 -9.93 -13.55
CA LYS A 32 3.87 -8.46 -13.68
C LYS A 32 2.64 -7.93 -14.42
N LEU A 33 2.24 -8.60 -15.49
CA LEU A 33 1.05 -8.24 -16.27
C LEU A 33 -0.22 -8.43 -15.44
N ALA A 34 -0.36 -9.55 -14.73
CA ALA A 34 -1.50 -9.83 -13.87
C ALA A 34 -1.62 -8.80 -12.73
N LYS A 35 -0.49 -8.44 -12.09
CA LYS A 35 -0.44 -7.41 -11.05
C LYS A 35 -0.83 -6.04 -11.61
N ARG A 36 -0.33 -5.70 -12.80
CA ARG A 36 -0.66 -4.43 -13.48
C ARG A 36 -2.12 -4.38 -13.87
N GLN A 37 -2.70 -5.48 -14.37
CA GLN A 37 -4.12 -5.61 -14.65
C GLN A 37 -4.96 -5.30 -13.40
N SER A 38 -4.70 -5.99 -12.29
CA SER A 38 -5.42 -5.78 -11.04
C SER A 38 -5.35 -4.33 -10.55
N PHE A 39 -4.17 -3.70 -10.66
CA PHE A 39 -3.99 -2.29 -10.32
C PHE A 39 -4.89 -1.37 -11.18
N LEU A 40 -4.87 -1.58 -12.49
CA LEU A 40 -5.64 -0.76 -13.44
C LEU A 40 -7.15 -0.95 -13.21
N GLU A 41 -7.62 -2.19 -13.06
CA GLU A 41 -9.01 -2.52 -12.77
C GLU A 41 -9.49 -1.86 -11.47
N ASN A 42 -8.74 -1.99 -10.38
CA ASN A 42 -9.07 -1.37 -9.11
C ASN A 42 -9.12 0.17 -9.21
N THR A 43 -8.14 0.78 -9.89
CA THR A 43 -8.10 2.24 -10.04
C THR A 43 -9.26 2.76 -10.90
N ILE A 44 -9.59 2.07 -12.00
CA ILE A 44 -10.72 2.40 -12.86
C ILE A 44 -12.04 2.24 -12.10
N ASN A 45 -12.20 1.17 -11.31
CA ASN A 45 -13.39 0.93 -10.50
C ASN A 45 -13.57 2.01 -9.41
N LEU A 46 -12.50 2.40 -8.72
CA LEU A 46 -12.53 3.51 -7.76
C LEU A 46 -12.99 4.82 -8.42
N TYR A 47 -12.45 5.12 -9.59
CA TYR A 47 -12.84 6.31 -10.34
C TYR A 47 -14.31 6.27 -10.76
N ASN A 48 -14.79 5.15 -11.27
CA ASN A 48 -16.19 4.99 -11.71
C ASN A 48 -17.14 5.08 -10.50
N SER A 49 -16.81 4.47 -9.37
CA SER A 49 -17.57 4.57 -8.12
C SER A 49 -17.63 6.01 -7.63
N LEU A 50 -16.51 6.72 -7.65
CA LEU A 50 -16.46 8.14 -7.28
C LEU A 50 -17.33 9.02 -8.19
N LYS A 51 -17.35 8.73 -9.48
CA LYS A 51 -18.18 9.44 -10.46
C LYS A 51 -19.68 9.21 -10.19
N GLU A 52 -20.05 7.96 -9.87
CA GLU A 52 -21.44 7.63 -9.55
C GLU A 52 -21.89 8.28 -8.22
N LEU A 53 -21.07 8.23 -7.18
CA LEU A 53 -21.36 8.91 -5.91
C LEU A 53 -21.55 10.42 -6.09
N LYS A 54 -20.74 11.07 -6.92
CA LYS A 54 -20.91 12.49 -7.22
C LYS A 54 -22.22 12.81 -7.92
N LYS A 55 -22.65 11.92 -8.84
CA LYS A 55 -23.93 12.06 -9.50
C LYS A 55 -25.13 11.87 -8.54
N GLN A 56 -25.01 10.89 -7.63
CA GLN A 56 -26.01 10.68 -6.58
C GLN A 56 -26.10 11.89 -5.64
N LEU A 57 -24.96 12.47 -5.26
CA LEU A 57 -24.93 13.68 -4.45
C LEU A 57 -25.63 14.85 -5.14
N GLU A 58 -25.38 15.07 -6.42
CA GLU A 58 -26.06 16.10 -7.21
C GLU A 58 -27.58 15.88 -7.21
N GLN A 59 -28.03 14.65 -7.40
CA GLN A 59 -29.45 14.30 -7.35
C GLN A 59 -30.07 14.51 -5.95
N ALA A 60 -29.38 14.12 -4.89
CA ALA A 60 -29.83 14.33 -3.51
C ALA A 60 -29.91 15.82 -3.17
N GLN A 61 -28.93 16.61 -3.60
CA GLN A 61 -28.93 18.06 -3.43
C GLN A 61 -30.11 18.72 -4.18
N ASP A 62 -30.38 18.31 -5.42
CA ASP A 62 -31.52 18.81 -6.19
C ASP A 62 -32.87 18.46 -5.55
N LEU A 63 -32.97 17.28 -4.92
CA LEU A 63 -34.15 16.86 -4.18
C LEU A 63 -34.32 17.66 -2.88
N SER A 64 -33.24 17.94 -2.17
CA SER A 64 -33.26 18.69 -0.91
C SER A 64 -33.68 20.14 -1.06
N LEU A 65 -33.60 20.69 -2.28
CA LEU A 65 -34.07 22.05 -2.59
C LEU A 65 -35.59 22.13 -2.86
N LYS A 66 -36.26 20.99 -2.95
CA LYS A 66 -37.71 20.95 -3.12
C LYS A 66 -38.37 21.04 -1.74
N ASP A 67 -39.43 21.82 -1.65
CA ASP A 67 -40.19 21.97 -0.41
C ASP A 67 -41.24 20.86 -0.29
N ASP A 68 -40.74 19.62 0.03
CA ASP A 68 -41.58 18.45 0.24
C ASP A 68 -41.05 17.59 1.40
N GLU A 69 -41.84 16.57 1.79
CA GLU A 69 -41.53 15.68 2.89
C GLU A 69 -40.19 14.89 2.70
N LEU A 70 -39.67 14.85 1.48
CA LEU A 70 -38.42 14.14 1.15
C LEU A 70 -37.19 15.04 1.29
N ALA A 71 -37.34 16.35 1.45
CA ALA A 71 -36.23 17.29 1.51
C ALA A 71 -35.26 16.99 2.67
N GLU A 72 -35.78 16.66 3.87
CA GLU A 72 -34.96 16.34 5.04
C GLU A 72 -34.18 15.01 4.83
N LEU A 73 -34.83 14.00 4.25
CA LEU A 73 -34.19 12.73 3.93
C LEU A 73 -33.07 12.90 2.88
N ALA A 74 -33.35 13.66 1.83
CA ALA A 74 -32.40 13.98 0.79
C ALA A 74 -31.19 14.76 1.32
N GLN A 75 -31.41 15.65 2.31
CA GLN A 75 -30.33 16.38 2.96
C GLN A 75 -29.43 15.44 3.79
N SER A 76 -30.02 14.51 4.53
CA SER A 76 -29.26 13.49 5.28
C SER A 76 -28.45 12.61 4.33
N GLU A 77 -29.04 12.14 3.24
CA GLU A 77 -28.37 11.36 2.20
C GLU A 77 -27.21 12.13 1.56
N ALA A 78 -27.37 13.43 1.30
CA ALA A 78 -26.31 14.27 0.75
C ALA A 78 -25.10 14.39 1.70
N ILE A 79 -25.31 14.40 3.01
CA ILE A 79 -24.23 14.40 4.01
C ILE A 79 -23.47 13.07 3.94
N ASP A 80 -24.17 11.95 4.00
CA ASP A 80 -23.55 10.60 3.95
C ASP A 80 -22.77 10.40 2.63
N LEU A 81 -23.34 10.82 1.51
CA LEU A 81 -22.66 10.76 0.20
C LEU A 81 -21.40 11.62 0.16
N SER A 82 -21.42 12.79 0.81
CA SER A 82 -20.24 13.67 0.89
C SER A 82 -19.08 13.00 1.64
N GLU A 83 -19.37 12.29 2.73
CA GLU A 83 -18.36 11.53 3.48
C GLU A 83 -17.80 10.35 2.66
N GLN A 84 -18.67 9.61 1.98
CA GLN A 84 -18.25 8.52 1.10
C GLN A 84 -17.39 9.03 -0.07
N ILE A 85 -17.72 10.17 -0.66
CA ILE A 85 -16.94 10.82 -1.73
C ILE A 85 -15.55 11.20 -1.20
N ALA A 86 -15.45 11.78 0.00
CA ALA A 86 -14.18 12.15 0.60
C ALA A 86 -13.27 10.91 0.82
N ALA A 87 -13.83 9.85 1.37
CA ALA A 87 -13.12 8.58 1.55
C ALA A 87 -12.64 7.98 0.22
N LYS A 88 -13.52 7.87 -0.77
CA LYS A 88 -13.19 7.34 -2.10
C LYS A 88 -12.20 8.21 -2.87
N GLN A 89 -12.24 9.53 -2.68
CA GLN A 89 -11.26 10.43 -3.27
C GLN A 89 -9.86 10.22 -2.67
N SER A 90 -9.78 9.98 -1.36
CA SER A 90 -8.50 9.64 -0.70
C SER A 90 -7.94 8.32 -1.21
N GLU A 91 -8.75 7.26 -1.28
CA GLU A 91 -8.36 5.95 -1.83
C GLU A 91 -7.83 6.08 -3.28
N LEU A 92 -8.53 6.88 -4.11
CA LEU A 92 -8.12 7.10 -5.50
C LEU A 92 -6.80 7.87 -5.59
N ASN A 93 -6.61 8.88 -4.75
CA ASN A 93 -5.37 9.66 -4.71
C ASN A 93 -4.19 8.78 -4.28
N GLU A 94 -4.37 7.93 -3.29
CA GLU A 94 -3.36 6.94 -2.87
C GLU A 94 -3.01 5.98 -4.01
N ALA A 95 -4.03 5.43 -4.69
CA ALA A 95 -3.82 4.54 -5.83
C ALA A 95 -3.07 5.22 -6.99
N LEU A 96 -3.29 6.52 -7.21
CA LEU A 96 -2.66 7.29 -8.28
C LEU A 96 -1.27 7.85 -7.91
N THR A 97 -0.89 7.80 -6.63
CA THR A 97 0.42 8.24 -6.17
C THR A 97 1.48 7.24 -6.65
N PRO A 98 2.52 7.72 -7.35
CA PRO A 98 3.61 6.83 -7.78
C PRO A 98 4.25 6.17 -6.55
N LYS A 99 4.25 4.85 -6.53
CA LYS A 99 4.99 4.08 -5.53
C LYS A 99 6.47 4.02 -5.93
N ASP A 100 7.34 4.05 -4.94
CA ASP A 100 8.76 3.80 -5.18
C ASP A 100 8.91 2.38 -5.76
N PRO A 101 9.58 2.21 -6.90
CA PRO A 101 9.80 0.87 -7.48
C PRO A 101 10.56 -0.07 -6.55
N ASN A 102 11.24 0.46 -5.54
CA ASN A 102 11.90 -0.35 -4.52
C ASN A 102 10.95 -0.83 -3.41
N ASP A 103 9.76 -0.22 -3.27
CA ASP A 103 8.80 -0.57 -2.21
C ASP A 103 8.40 -2.06 -2.24
N GLU A 104 8.45 -2.69 -3.40
CA GLU A 104 8.13 -4.13 -3.57
C GLU A 104 9.30 -5.07 -3.27
N ARG A 105 10.48 -4.54 -2.95
CA ARG A 105 11.67 -5.36 -2.68
C ARG A 105 11.70 -5.90 -1.25
N ASN A 106 12.50 -6.94 -1.07
CA ASN A 106 12.97 -7.35 0.24
C ASN A 106 13.82 -6.26 0.85
N CYS A 107 13.97 -6.22 2.17
CA CYS A 107 14.90 -5.31 2.81
C CYS A 107 15.92 -6.05 3.68
N ILE A 108 17.07 -5.43 3.87
CA ILE A 108 18.07 -5.84 4.85
C ILE A 108 18.09 -4.74 5.92
N ILE A 109 17.98 -5.16 7.18
CA ILE A 109 18.07 -4.30 8.34
C ILE A 109 19.40 -4.58 9.03
N GLU A 110 20.18 -3.54 9.24
CA GLU A 110 21.43 -3.59 9.99
C GLU A 110 21.28 -2.72 11.23
N ILE A 111 21.56 -3.29 12.39
CA ILE A 111 21.53 -2.59 13.67
C ILE A 111 22.94 -2.64 14.25
N ARG A 112 23.53 -1.48 14.54
CA ARG A 112 24.83 -1.35 15.15
C ARG A 112 24.69 -0.62 16.47
N ALA A 113 25.32 -1.16 17.52
CA ALA A 113 25.40 -0.49 18.79
C ALA A 113 26.20 0.81 18.63
N GLY A 114 25.65 1.91 19.12
CA GLY A 114 26.31 3.23 19.10
C GLY A 114 27.29 3.42 20.25
N ALA A 115 27.68 4.67 20.49
CA ALA A 115 28.51 5.05 21.62
C ALA A 115 27.67 5.03 22.92
N GLY A 116 27.69 3.93 23.66
CA GLY A 116 26.88 3.76 24.87
C GLY A 116 27.28 2.55 25.72
N GLY A 117 28.38 1.87 25.34
CA GLY A 117 28.85 0.70 26.07
C GLY A 117 27.82 -0.46 26.02
N ASP A 118 27.64 -1.12 27.16
CA ASP A 118 26.79 -2.31 27.27
C ASP A 118 25.31 -2.02 27.00
N GLU A 119 24.82 -0.86 27.43
CA GLU A 119 23.43 -0.45 27.24
C GLU A 119 23.05 -0.34 25.76
N SER A 120 23.98 0.17 24.93
CA SER A 120 23.74 0.28 23.49
C SER A 120 23.64 -1.10 22.81
N SER A 121 24.41 -2.07 23.28
CA SER A 121 24.36 -3.46 22.81
C SER A 121 23.07 -4.16 23.20
N LEU A 122 22.58 -3.94 24.43
CA LEU A 122 21.30 -4.46 24.89
C LEU A 122 20.14 -3.86 24.10
N PHE A 123 20.19 -2.53 23.86
CA PHE A 123 19.18 -1.85 23.05
C PHE A 123 19.15 -2.36 21.60
N ALA A 124 20.31 -2.62 20.99
CA ALA A 124 20.37 -3.24 19.67
C ALA A 124 19.68 -4.61 19.65
N GLY A 125 19.83 -5.39 20.73
CA GLY A 125 19.13 -6.66 20.91
C GLY A 125 17.61 -6.50 21.05
N ASP A 126 17.15 -5.46 21.72
CA ASP A 126 15.72 -5.19 21.87
C ASP A 126 15.09 -4.67 20.58
N LEU A 127 15.79 -3.83 19.82
CA LEU A 127 15.36 -3.42 18.47
C LEU A 127 15.23 -4.62 17.53
N TYR A 128 16.22 -5.53 17.54
CA TYR A 128 16.15 -6.76 16.75
C TYR A 128 14.89 -7.57 17.10
N LYS A 129 14.64 -7.82 18.38
CA LYS A 129 13.44 -8.54 18.84
C LYS A 129 12.15 -7.85 18.39
N MET A 130 12.10 -6.52 18.48
CA MET A 130 10.95 -5.73 18.04
C MET A 130 10.67 -5.93 16.54
N TYR A 131 11.68 -5.80 15.68
CA TYR A 131 11.51 -5.96 14.25
C TYR A 131 11.16 -7.41 13.86
N VAL A 132 11.79 -8.39 14.49
CA VAL A 132 11.45 -9.81 14.27
C VAL A 132 10.00 -10.07 14.69
N ARG A 133 9.58 -9.57 15.85
CA ARG A 133 8.21 -9.74 16.31
C ARG A 133 7.17 -9.09 15.40
N TYR A 134 7.45 -7.90 14.90
CA TYR A 134 6.61 -7.25 13.91
C TYR A 134 6.52 -8.06 12.61
N ALA A 135 7.66 -8.58 12.13
CA ALA A 135 7.71 -9.43 10.96
C ALA A 135 6.87 -10.71 11.13
N GLU A 136 6.97 -11.37 12.29
CA GLU A 136 6.17 -12.56 12.61
C GLU A 136 4.66 -12.27 12.60
N LEU A 137 4.23 -11.16 13.22
CA LEU A 137 2.81 -10.76 13.25
C LEU A 137 2.24 -10.50 11.85
N ASN A 138 3.09 -10.08 10.91
CA ASN A 138 2.71 -9.84 9.51
C ASN A 138 3.02 -11.02 8.59
N ASN A 139 3.41 -12.18 9.12
CA ASN A 139 3.81 -13.35 8.35
C ASN A 139 4.97 -13.11 7.39
N TYR A 140 5.89 -12.20 7.75
CA TYR A 140 7.11 -11.96 6.98
C TYR A 140 8.20 -12.97 7.36
N LYS A 141 8.96 -13.41 6.37
CA LYS A 141 10.09 -14.33 6.59
C LYS A 141 11.33 -13.54 6.97
N VAL A 142 11.91 -13.86 8.12
CA VAL A 142 13.16 -13.28 8.61
C VAL A 142 14.30 -14.28 8.41
N GLU A 143 15.42 -13.81 7.89
CA GLU A 143 16.63 -14.57 7.66
C GLU A 143 17.82 -13.82 8.28
N LEU A 144 18.48 -14.44 9.26
CA LEU A 144 19.68 -13.87 9.87
C LEU A 144 20.83 -13.94 8.85
N ILE A 145 21.51 -12.81 8.63
CA ILE A 145 22.68 -12.75 7.74
C ILE A 145 23.96 -12.80 8.55
N ASN A 146 24.08 -11.95 9.58
CA ASN A 146 25.26 -11.87 10.41
C ASN A 146 24.90 -11.37 11.81
N GLU A 147 25.65 -11.82 12.83
CA GLU A 147 25.56 -11.33 14.20
C GLU A 147 26.93 -11.22 14.86
N ILE A 148 27.13 -10.17 15.60
CA ILE A 148 28.28 -9.97 16.47
C ILE A 148 27.75 -9.74 17.87
N PRO A 149 27.71 -10.76 18.73
CA PRO A 149 27.19 -10.63 20.09
C PRO A 149 28.07 -9.75 20.96
N SER A 150 27.48 -9.15 21.99
CA SER A 150 28.19 -8.43 23.05
C SER A 150 28.35 -9.31 24.30
N GLU A 151 29.43 -9.13 25.05
CA GLU A 151 29.67 -9.84 26.32
C GLU A 151 28.62 -9.51 27.38
N ALA A 152 28.05 -8.30 27.33
CA ALA A 152 26.98 -7.86 28.22
C ALA A 152 25.59 -8.36 27.84
N GLY A 153 25.48 -9.08 26.71
CA GLY A 153 24.22 -9.46 26.08
C GLY A 153 23.83 -8.49 24.95
N GLY A 154 22.85 -8.91 24.14
CA GLY A 154 22.52 -8.16 22.93
C GLY A 154 23.59 -8.27 21.85
N PHE A 155 23.69 -7.26 20.98
CA PHE A 155 24.57 -7.29 19.81
C PHE A 155 25.40 -6.03 19.68
N LYS A 156 26.67 -6.18 19.30
CA LYS A 156 27.49 -5.07 18.77
C LYS A 156 27.04 -4.71 17.36
N GLU A 157 26.67 -5.73 16.58
CA GLU A 157 26.12 -5.59 15.24
C GLU A 157 25.23 -6.81 14.96
N ILE A 158 24.08 -6.59 14.32
CA ILE A 158 23.23 -7.63 13.80
C ILE A 158 22.63 -7.20 12.47
N SER A 159 22.66 -8.09 11.47
CA SER A 159 22.12 -7.89 10.14
C SER A 159 21.18 -9.04 9.79
N PHE A 160 19.99 -8.73 9.35
CA PHE A 160 19.00 -9.70 8.96
C PHE A 160 18.16 -9.20 7.77
N LYS A 161 17.66 -10.14 7.00
CA LYS A 161 16.84 -9.88 5.82
C LYS A 161 15.38 -10.16 6.12
N ILE A 162 14.52 -9.25 5.75
CA ILE A 162 13.08 -9.50 5.64
C ILE A 162 12.82 -9.97 4.21
N ASN A 163 12.71 -11.29 4.05
CA ASN A 163 12.61 -11.95 2.75
C ASN A 163 11.15 -12.09 2.31
N THR A 164 10.50 -10.96 2.11
CA THR A 164 9.09 -10.86 1.73
C THR A 164 8.92 -9.69 0.78
N ASP A 165 8.14 -9.87 -0.29
CA ASP A 165 7.83 -8.81 -1.23
C ASP A 165 7.08 -7.66 -0.50
N GLY A 166 7.51 -6.43 -0.76
CA GLY A 166 6.94 -5.26 -0.11
C GLY A 166 7.58 -4.87 1.23
N ALA A 167 8.53 -5.67 1.74
CA ALA A 167 9.18 -5.39 3.02
C ALA A 167 9.90 -4.03 3.02
N TYR A 168 10.60 -3.67 1.94
CA TYR A 168 11.30 -2.39 1.85
C TYR A 168 10.34 -1.20 2.02
N GLY A 169 9.16 -1.24 1.41
CA GLY A 169 8.17 -0.17 1.53
C GLY A 169 7.69 0.07 2.97
N VAL A 170 7.70 -0.99 3.81
CA VAL A 170 7.31 -0.91 5.23
C VAL A 170 8.46 -0.36 6.07
N TYR A 171 9.68 -0.85 5.86
CA TYR A 171 10.83 -0.55 6.75
C TYR A 171 11.71 0.62 6.31
N LYS A 172 11.52 1.19 5.11
CA LYS A 172 12.39 2.24 4.56
C LYS A 172 12.48 3.52 5.39
N TYR A 173 11.53 3.76 6.28
CA TYR A 173 11.51 4.94 7.15
C TYR A 173 12.08 4.68 8.54
N GLU A 174 12.51 3.45 8.82
CA GLU A 174 13.07 3.07 10.11
C GLU A 174 14.56 3.39 10.25
N ALA A 175 15.18 3.96 9.20
CA ALA A 175 16.57 4.38 9.27
C ALA A 175 16.74 5.54 10.27
N GLY A 176 17.65 5.37 11.23
CA GLY A 176 17.92 6.36 12.26
C GLY A 176 19.26 6.13 12.94
N VAL A 177 19.66 7.05 13.81
CA VAL A 177 20.86 7.01 14.65
C VAL A 177 20.48 7.24 16.10
#